data_68f23f3e825808263e08e90a38f116da
#
_entry.id   68f23f3e825808263e08e90a38f116da
#
_cell.length_a   1.000
_cell.length_b   1.000
_cell.length_c   1.000
_cell.angle_alpha   90.00
_cell.angle_beta   90.00
_cell.angle_gamma   90.00
#
_symmetry.space_group_name_H-M   'P 1'
#
loop_
_entity.id
_entity.type
_entity.pdbx_description
1 polymer ?
#
loop_
_entity_poly.entity_id
_entity_poly.type
_entity_poly.pdbx_seq_one_letter_code
_entity_poly.pdbx_strand_id
1 'polypeptide(L)'
;MRLQSMFSECCPRCRSKSLGRFGIKIVIYVADNPHGMFTILTGAQFGDEGKGKVIDLLAENYDIVVRFQGGDNAGHTVVVGGKTYKLHLVPSGAIFGRRLLIGPGVVLNPRVLWSEIQALESEGIKVDLGVDAKTTIIMPYHIELDGLREKARTEKIGTTNRGIGFAYVDKIAREEVQMGDLTDPVLLEAKLKEIGPAKEKAIADMGGDPTVVRYAPFIDEYLEIGKRLKNRVTDVSREINVALIEEKSVLAEGAQGAFLDVIHGTQKFVTSSFTTSGSACANLGVGPVMVDNVVGVIKAYITRVGEGPMPTELKDEMGIKMREKGSEYGTTTGRARRCGWFDAVLGLKSVYLNGYTELALTKLDVLTGINPIKICVGYELEGETIGYPPESTVELARCKPVYDDMAGWTEDITNIENYEDLPDNARAYVERLEDLLGVDISAVSVGAGREQTIFRDEQEE
;
A
#
# COMPACT_ATOMS: atom_id res chain seq x y z
N MET A 1 -8.71 -7.33 -43.07
CA MET A 1 -7.80 -6.29 -43.58
C MET A 1 -8.55 -4.97 -43.92
N ARG A 2 -9.65 -4.66 -43.24
CA ARG A 2 -10.43 -3.42 -43.45
C ARG A 2 -10.82 -2.68 -42.16
N LEU A 3 -10.30 -3.09 -41.00
CA LEU A 3 -10.52 -2.40 -39.71
C LEU A 3 -9.30 -1.57 -39.24
N GLN A 4 -8.14 -1.73 -39.88
CA GLN A 4 -6.91 -1.02 -39.52
C GLN A 4 -6.79 0.42 -40.04
N SER A 5 -7.60 0.81 -41.05
CA SER A 5 -7.48 2.15 -41.66
C SER A 5 -8.46 3.19 -41.08
N MET A 6 -9.38 2.80 -40.20
CA MET A 6 -10.36 3.75 -39.64
C MET A 6 -9.91 4.37 -38.31
N PHE A 7 -8.85 3.89 -37.69
CA PHE A 7 -8.44 4.33 -36.35
C PHE A 7 -7.20 5.24 -36.31
N SER A 8 -6.53 5.46 -37.45
CA SER A 8 -5.31 6.28 -37.48
C SER A 8 -5.56 7.80 -37.67
N GLU A 9 -6.78 8.22 -37.90
CA GLU A 9 -7.10 9.63 -38.17
C GLU A 9 -7.84 10.38 -37.06
N CYS A 10 -8.18 9.71 -35.93
CA CYS A 10 -9.07 10.32 -34.93
C CYS A 10 -8.43 10.73 -33.59
N CYS A 11 -7.14 10.47 -33.34
CA CYS A 11 -6.54 10.96 -32.10
C CYS A 11 -5.03 11.24 -32.23
N PRO A 12 -4.58 12.51 -32.05
CA PRO A 12 -3.16 12.89 -32.09
C PRO A 12 -2.32 12.38 -30.91
N ARG A 13 -2.93 11.77 -29.90
CA ARG A 13 -2.27 11.34 -28.65
C ARG A 13 -2.29 9.82 -28.40
N CYS A 14 -2.52 8.99 -29.42
CA CYS A 14 -2.35 7.56 -29.28
C CYS A 14 -0.86 7.19 -29.24
N ARG A 15 -0.28 7.00 -28.05
CA ARG A 15 1.07 6.41 -27.91
C ARG A 15 0.97 4.88 -28.02
N SER A 16 1.64 4.25 -28.98
CA SER A 16 1.78 2.81 -29.07
C SER A 16 3.20 2.40 -28.68
N LYS A 17 3.36 1.71 -27.54
CA LYS A 17 4.62 1.00 -27.24
C LYS A 17 4.47 -0.49 -27.64
N SER A 18 5.47 -1.05 -28.30
CA SER A 18 5.54 -2.48 -28.59
C SER A 18 6.23 -3.19 -27.44
N LEU A 19 5.50 -3.98 -26.67
CA LEU A 19 6.06 -4.88 -25.66
C LEU A 19 6.76 -6.06 -26.35
N GLY A 20 8.00 -6.33 -25.89
CA GLY A 20 8.93 -7.27 -26.46
C GLY A 20 8.39 -8.68 -26.68
N ARG A 21 9.02 -9.43 -27.55
CA ARG A 21 8.94 -10.85 -27.97
C ARG A 21 7.56 -11.52 -28.23
N PHE A 22 6.43 -10.97 -27.78
CA PHE A 22 5.10 -11.59 -27.99
C PHE A 22 4.13 -10.78 -28.86
N GLY A 23 4.54 -9.66 -29.45
CA GLY A 23 3.76 -8.96 -30.48
C GLY A 23 2.39 -8.43 -30.07
N ILE A 24 2.12 -8.24 -28.78
CA ILE A 24 0.85 -7.68 -28.29
C ILE A 24 1.00 -6.15 -28.27
N LYS A 25 0.30 -5.44 -29.15
CA LYS A 25 0.17 -3.98 -29.08
C LYS A 25 -0.97 -3.65 -28.10
N ILE A 26 -0.63 -3.08 -26.97
CA ILE A 26 -1.62 -2.46 -26.08
C ILE A 26 -1.76 -1.02 -26.57
N VAL A 27 -2.95 -0.66 -27.06
CA VAL A 27 -3.31 0.73 -27.38
C VAL A 27 -4.00 1.28 -26.14
N ILE A 28 -3.32 2.16 -25.43
CA ILE A 28 -3.92 2.90 -24.33
C ILE A 28 -4.66 4.08 -24.94
N TYR A 29 -5.99 4.09 -24.84
CA TYR A 29 -6.81 5.25 -25.15
C TYR A 29 -6.77 6.18 -23.93
N VAL A 30 -6.00 7.24 -24.01
CA VAL A 30 -6.20 8.40 -23.14
C VAL A 30 -7.29 9.23 -23.82
N ALA A 31 -8.52 9.10 -23.36
CA ALA A 31 -9.57 10.04 -23.73
C ALA A 31 -9.18 11.41 -23.15
N ASP A 32 -9.32 12.49 -23.93
CA ASP A 32 -9.32 13.86 -23.40
C ASP A 32 -10.59 14.00 -22.55
N ASN A 33 -10.50 13.56 -21.30
CA ASN A 33 -11.60 13.65 -20.35
C ASN A 33 -11.40 14.97 -19.58
N PRO A 34 -12.35 15.90 -19.63
CA PRO A 34 -12.24 17.16 -18.91
C PRO A 34 -12.54 16.97 -17.41
N HIS A 35 -11.72 16.21 -16.73
CA HIS A 35 -11.77 16.04 -15.27
C HIS A 35 -10.38 16.24 -14.67
N GLY A 36 -10.33 16.50 -13.36
CA GLY A 36 -9.09 16.55 -12.61
C GLY A 36 -8.36 15.23 -12.58
N MET A 37 -7.09 15.25 -12.22
CA MET A 37 -6.21 14.08 -12.22
C MET A 37 -6.50 13.14 -11.04
N PHE A 38 -6.76 11.86 -11.31
CA PHE A 38 -6.91 10.82 -10.30
C PHE A 38 -5.76 9.81 -10.38
N THR A 39 -4.89 9.86 -9.37
CA THR A 39 -3.71 8.97 -9.27
C THR A 39 -3.89 7.99 -8.13
N ILE A 40 -3.61 6.71 -8.39
CA ILE A 40 -3.61 5.64 -7.38
C ILE A 40 -2.17 5.22 -7.12
N LEU A 41 -1.73 5.24 -5.86
CA LEU A 41 -0.41 4.76 -5.46
C LEU A 41 -0.52 3.51 -4.60
N THR A 42 0.14 2.42 -5.01
CA THR A 42 0.17 1.14 -4.28
C THR A 42 1.58 0.60 -4.11
N GLY A 43 1.73 -0.32 -3.15
CA GLY A 43 2.97 -1.08 -3.00
C GLY A 43 2.98 -2.29 -3.95
N ALA A 44 4.06 -2.47 -4.68
CA ALA A 44 4.15 -3.52 -5.70
C ALA A 44 4.74 -4.84 -5.18
N GLN A 45 5.08 -4.95 -3.89
CA GLN A 45 5.74 -6.12 -3.30
C GLN A 45 4.95 -6.64 -2.07
N PHE A 46 5.62 -6.86 -0.94
CA PHE A 46 5.02 -7.36 0.31
C PHE A 46 4.81 -6.27 1.37
N GLY A 47 4.58 -5.03 0.97
CA GLY A 47 4.54 -3.89 1.87
C GLY A 47 5.93 -3.37 2.23
N ASP A 48 5.97 -2.28 2.99
CA ASP A 48 7.22 -1.65 3.44
C ASP A 48 8.17 -1.20 2.30
N GLU A 49 7.63 -0.95 1.09
CA GLU A 49 8.38 -0.47 -0.08
C GLU A 49 8.86 0.99 0.07
N GLY A 50 8.42 1.69 1.09
CA GLY A 50 8.72 3.12 1.24
C GLY A 50 7.65 4.04 0.66
N LYS A 51 6.42 3.55 0.48
CA LYS A 51 5.27 4.34 -0.01
C LYS A 51 5.08 5.68 0.68
N GLY A 52 5.25 5.72 2.01
CA GLY A 52 5.09 6.96 2.77
C GLY A 52 5.98 8.10 2.27
N LYS A 53 7.23 7.81 1.87
CA LYS A 53 8.14 8.80 1.28
C LYS A 53 7.64 9.27 -0.09
N VAL A 54 7.22 8.33 -0.95
CA VAL A 54 6.75 8.66 -2.30
C VAL A 54 5.44 9.46 -2.23
N ILE A 55 4.51 9.07 -1.35
CA ILE A 55 3.26 9.82 -1.14
C ILE A 55 3.55 11.22 -0.60
N ASP A 56 4.48 11.34 0.35
CA ASP A 56 4.89 12.63 0.90
C ASP A 56 5.43 13.57 -0.20
N LEU A 57 6.24 13.04 -1.11
CA LEU A 57 6.75 13.79 -2.25
C LEU A 57 5.64 14.23 -3.21
N LEU A 58 4.73 13.33 -3.53
CA LEU A 58 3.64 13.60 -4.49
C LEU A 58 2.54 14.49 -3.90
N ALA A 59 2.21 14.33 -2.61
CA ALA A 59 1.09 15.00 -1.95
C ALA A 59 1.16 16.54 -2.04
N GLU A 60 2.35 17.09 -2.22
CA GLU A 60 2.54 18.53 -2.43
C GLU A 60 1.84 19.05 -3.70
N ASN A 61 1.67 18.20 -4.71
CA ASN A 61 1.08 18.54 -6.00
C ASN A 61 -0.39 18.14 -6.13
N TYR A 62 -1.01 17.58 -5.06
CA TYR A 62 -2.39 17.14 -5.08
C TYR A 62 -3.27 17.98 -4.16
N ASP A 63 -4.52 18.22 -4.56
CA ASP A 63 -5.51 18.95 -3.75
C ASP A 63 -6.07 18.07 -2.63
N ILE A 64 -6.25 16.78 -2.90
CA ILE A 64 -6.83 15.79 -1.99
C ILE A 64 -5.94 14.56 -1.88
N VAL A 65 -5.72 14.07 -0.65
CA VAL A 65 -5.07 12.78 -0.40
C VAL A 65 -6.05 11.87 0.34
N VAL A 66 -6.33 10.68 -0.20
CA VAL A 66 -7.35 9.77 0.36
C VAL A 66 -6.81 8.36 0.61
N ARG A 67 -7.05 7.84 1.81
CA ARG A 67 -6.84 6.42 2.14
C ARG A 67 -8.05 5.60 1.68
N PHE A 68 -7.82 4.55 0.90
CA PHE A 68 -8.92 3.75 0.35
C PHE A 68 -9.07 2.34 0.96
N GLN A 69 -8.06 1.83 1.70
CA GLN A 69 -8.11 0.50 2.31
C GLN A 69 -7.11 0.37 3.48
N GLY A 70 -7.12 -0.79 4.18
CA GLY A 70 -6.27 -1.05 5.32
C GLY A 70 -6.83 -0.41 6.59
N GLY A 71 -5.98 -0.20 7.56
CA GLY A 71 -6.31 0.39 8.86
C GLY A 71 -5.05 0.84 9.56
N ASP A 72 -5.06 0.85 10.90
CA ASP A 72 -3.91 1.22 11.73
C ASP A 72 -2.78 0.17 11.76
N ASN A 73 -2.92 -0.94 11.01
CA ASN A 73 -1.83 -1.87 10.70
C ASN A 73 -0.84 -1.31 9.67
N ALA A 74 -1.21 -0.28 8.92
CA ALA A 74 -0.27 0.50 8.11
C ALA A 74 0.57 1.38 9.03
N GLY A 75 1.77 1.72 8.60
CA GLY A 75 2.63 2.68 9.30
C GLY A 75 3.50 3.39 8.28
N HIS A 76 3.39 4.69 8.24
CA HIS A 76 4.29 5.52 7.43
C HIS A 76 4.92 6.59 8.30
N THR A 77 6.14 6.90 7.96
CA THR A 77 6.93 7.90 8.67
C THR A 77 7.02 9.14 7.79
N VAL A 78 6.63 10.26 8.33
CA VAL A 78 6.72 11.57 7.68
C VAL A 78 7.70 12.43 8.47
N VAL A 79 8.62 13.11 7.79
CA VAL A 79 9.61 13.99 8.42
C VAL A 79 9.34 15.42 8.00
N VAL A 80 9.10 16.31 8.98
CA VAL A 80 8.80 17.73 8.77
C VAL A 80 9.65 18.58 9.69
N GLY A 81 10.40 19.52 9.13
CA GLY A 81 11.22 20.43 9.92
C GLY A 81 12.18 19.71 10.89
N GLY A 82 12.69 18.53 10.51
CA GLY A 82 13.54 17.69 11.34
C GLY A 82 12.80 16.84 12.38
N LYS A 83 11.48 16.96 12.49
CA LYS A 83 10.64 16.11 13.36
C LYS A 83 10.04 14.93 12.58
N THR A 84 10.00 13.79 13.23
CA THR A 84 9.49 12.53 12.66
C THR A 84 8.11 12.23 13.22
N TYR A 85 7.12 12.09 12.33
CA TYR A 85 5.76 11.67 12.65
C TYR A 85 5.52 10.26 12.15
N LYS A 86 5.02 9.39 13.02
CA LYS A 86 4.59 8.04 12.66
C LYS A 86 3.08 8.04 12.58
N LEU A 87 2.55 8.01 11.36
CA LEU A 87 1.11 8.00 11.10
C LEU A 87 0.65 6.59 10.69
N HIS A 88 -0.55 6.22 11.11
CA HIS A 88 -1.17 4.94 10.79
C HIS A 88 -2.48 5.11 10.01
N LEU A 89 -3.26 6.13 10.32
CA LEU A 89 -4.58 6.40 9.75
C LEU A 89 -4.66 7.73 9.00
N VAL A 90 -4.11 8.80 9.56
CA VAL A 90 -4.11 10.11 8.90
C VAL A 90 -3.27 10.02 7.61
N PRO A 91 -3.84 10.41 6.43
CA PRO A 91 -3.10 10.40 5.18
C PRO A 91 -1.83 11.26 5.21
N SER A 92 -0.79 10.86 4.46
CA SER A 92 0.54 11.48 4.48
C SER A 92 0.54 12.98 4.11
N GLY A 93 -0.44 13.46 3.34
CA GLY A 93 -0.56 14.86 2.93
C GLY A 93 -0.90 15.87 4.04
N ALA A 94 -1.07 15.43 5.30
CA ALA A 94 -1.46 16.29 6.43
C ALA A 94 -0.55 17.51 6.62
N ILE A 95 0.74 17.34 6.39
CA ILE A 95 1.77 18.37 6.61
C ILE A 95 1.74 19.50 5.57
N PHE A 96 1.14 19.26 4.41
CA PHE A 96 1.00 20.24 3.33
C PHE A 96 -0.31 21.03 3.40
N GLY A 97 -1.13 20.81 4.45
CA GLY A 97 -2.42 21.46 4.60
C GLY A 97 -3.44 21.04 3.51
N ARG A 98 -3.25 19.86 2.92
CA ARG A 98 -4.14 19.32 1.90
C ARG A 98 -5.44 18.83 2.52
N ARG A 99 -6.48 18.75 1.72
CA ARG A 99 -7.71 18.06 2.10
C ARG A 99 -7.43 16.57 2.23
N LEU A 100 -7.71 15.98 3.39
CA LEU A 100 -7.47 14.58 3.67
C LEU A 100 -8.77 13.82 3.78
N LEU A 101 -8.81 12.59 3.24
CA LEU A 101 -10.00 11.76 3.30
C LEU A 101 -9.66 10.33 3.74
N ILE A 102 -10.55 9.74 4.54
CA ILE A 102 -10.55 8.31 4.86
C ILE A 102 -11.80 7.71 4.27
N GLY A 103 -11.62 6.85 3.26
CA GLY A 103 -12.71 6.25 2.50
C GLY A 103 -13.38 5.07 3.21
N PRO A 104 -14.56 4.63 2.73
CA PRO A 104 -15.35 3.56 3.33
C PRO A 104 -14.70 2.18 3.29
N GLY A 105 -13.65 1.99 2.47
CA GLY A 105 -12.88 0.74 2.41
C GLY A 105 -11.87 0.56 3.56
N VAL A 106 -11.64 1.60 4.38
CA VAL A 106 -10.76 1.56 5.55
C VAL A 106 -11.48 0.96 6.75
N VAL A 107 -10.74 0.25 7.62
CA VAL A 107 -11.18 -0.11 8.98
C VAL A 107 -10.43 0.77 9.98
N LEU A 108 -11.17 1.52 10.78
CA LEU A 108 -10.66 2.67 11.53
C LEU A 108 -10.71 2.42 13.04
N ASN A 109 -9.54 2.55 13.69
CA ASN A 109 -9.46 2.61 15.15
C ASN A 109 -9.63 4.07 15.61
N PRO A 110 -10.72 4.44 16.27
CA PRO A 110 -11.00 5.84 16.63
C PRO A 110 -9.99 6.41 17.62
N ARG A 111 -9.44 5.59 18.52
CA ARG A 111 -8.38 6.03 19.47
C ARG A 111 -7.12 6.43 18.74
N VAL A 112 -6.68 5.60 17.78
CA VAL A 112 -5.47 5.87 16.99
C VAL A 112 -5.66 7.13 16.15
N LEU A 113 -6.79 7.22 15.44
CA LEU A 113 -7.08 8.42 14.63
C LEU A 113 -7.07 9.70 15.47
N TRP A 114 -7.79 9.67 16.61
CA TRP A 114 -7.87 10.86 17.46
C TRP A 114 -6.51 11.25 18.03
N SER A 115 -5.71 10.28 18.47
CA SER A 115 -4.35 10.56 18.98
C SER A 115 -3.43 11.14 17.92
N GLU A 116 -3.50 10.69 16.66
CA GLU A 116 -2.73 11.23 15.55
C GLU A 116 -3.14 12.68 15.22
N ILE A 117 -4.45 12.95 15.17
CA ILE A 117 -4.97 14.31 14.98
C ILE A 117 -4.44 15.25 16.08
N GLN A 118 -4.55 14.85 17.35
CA GLN A 118 -4.07 15.65 18.48
C GLN A 118 -2.56 15.89 18.43
N ALA A 119 -1.77 14.88 18.05
CA ALA A 119 -0.33 15.01 17.94
C ALA A 119 0.04 16.03 16.85
N LEU A 120 -0.59 15.98 15.68
CA LEU A 120 -0.34 16.93 14.60
C LEU A 120 -0.81 18.36 14.96
N GLU A 121 -2.01 18.48 15.51
CA GLU A 121 -2.56 19.80 15.91
C GLU A 121 -1.75 20.46 17.05
N SER A 122 -1.18 19.67 17.96
CA SER A 122 -0.30 20.19 19.03
C SER A 122 1.01 20.80 18.49
N GLU A 123 1.41 20.40 17.29
CA GLU A 123 2.57 20.95 16.57
C GLU A 123 2.19 22.11 15.62
N GLY A 124 0.94 22.55 15.67
CA GLY A 124 0.43 23.64 14.84
C GLY A 124 0.03 23.22 13.42
N ILE A 125 0.02 21.91 13.12
CA ILE A 125 -0.41 21.39 11.82
C ILE A 125 -1.94 21.29 11.82
N LYS A 126 -2.60 22.08 10.96
CA LYS A 126 -4.04 22.00 10.79
C LYS A 126 -4.41 20.74 10.02
N VAL A 127 -5.19 19.84 10.64
CA VAL A 127 -5.64 18.60 10.02
C VAL A 127 -7.03 18.79 9.42
N ASP A 128 -7.11 19.04 8.11
CA ASP A 128 -8.36 19.13 7.35
C ASP A 128 -8.78 17.74 6.87
N LEU A 129 -9.43 16.96 7.76
CA LEU A 129 -9.77 15.55 7.55
C LEU A 129 -11.26 15.34 7.44
N GLY A 130 -11.68 14.59 6.40
CA GLY A 130 -13.00 13.96 6.26
C GLY A 130 -12.91 12.44 6.42
N VAL A 131 -13.90 11.86 7.10
CA VAL A 131 -14.04 10.39 7.26
C VAL A 131 -15.39 9.98 6.70
N ASP A 132 -15.42 8.96 5.85
CA ASP A 132 -16.70 8.48 5.30
C ASP A 132 -17.60 7.91 6.40
N ALA A 133 -18.89 8.24 6.32
CA ALA A 133 -19.88 7.76 7.28
C ALA A 133 -19.95 6.22 7.35
N LYS A 134 -19.62 5.53 6.26
CA LYS A 134 -19.63 4.06 6.12
C LYS A 134 -18.28 3.41 6.47
N THR A 135 -17.28 4.17 6.92
CA THR A 135 -16.00 3.61 7.37
C THR A 135 -16.24 2.71 8.61
N THR A 136 -15.78 1.46 8.53
CA THR A 136 -15.94 0.48 9.62
C THR A 136 -15.09 0.86 10.83
N ILE A 137 -15.66 0.81 12.01
CA ILE A 137 -14.98 1.07 13.27
C ILE A 137 -14.37 -0.23 13.82
N ILE A 138 -13.11 -0.20 14.17
CA ILE A 138 -12.47 -1.27 14.93
C ILE A 138 -12.90 -1.13 16.39
N MET A 139 -13.79 -2.02 16.80
CA MET A 139 -14.26 -2.09 18.19
C MET A 139 -13.27 -2.90 19.05
N PRO A 140 -13.23 -2.71 20.37
CA PRO A 140 -12.33 -3.44 21.27
C PRO A 140 -12.43 -4.96 21.15
N TYR A 141 -13.61 -5.50 20.87
CA TYR A 141 -13.82 -6.94 20.69
C TYR A 141 -13.14 -7.50 19.42
N HIS A 142 -12.91 -6.69 18.39
CA HIS A 142 -12.13 -7.11 17.21
C HIS A 142 -10.68 -7.40 17.61
N ILE A 143 -10.10 -6.56 18.46
CA ILE A 143 -8.72 -6.71 18.94
C ILE A 143 -8.60 -7.97 19.83
N GLU A 144 -9.59 -8.19 20.71
CA GLU A 144 -9.64 -9.39 21.56
C GLU A 144 -9.73 -10.67 20.71
N LEU A 145 -10.67 -10.72 19.76
CA LEU A 145 -10.85 -11.86 18.85
C LEU A 145 -9.58 -12.14 18.01
N ASP A 146 -8.88 -11.10 17.52
CA ASP A 146 -7.64 -11.24 16.75
C ASP A 146 -6.55 -11.91 17.60
N GLY A 147 -6.35 -11.42 18.84
CA GLY A 147 -5.40 -11.99 19.78
C GLY A 147 -5.71 -13.43 20.17
N LEU A 148 -6.97 -13.74 20.46
CA LEU A 148 -7.41 -15.10 20.81
C LEU A 148 -7.22 -16.07 19.66
N ARG A 149 -7.62 -15.67 18.43
CA ARG A 149 -7.49 -16.50 17.24
C ARG A 149 -6.04 -16.78 16.90
N GLU A 150 -5.17 -15.77 16.99
CA GLU A 150 -3.74 -15.94 16.71
C GLU A 150 -3.07 -16.86 17.73
N LYS A 151 -3.47 -16.79 19.01
CA LYS A 151 -3.00 -17.71 20.06
C LYS A 151 -3.42 -19.16 19.80
N ALA A 152 -4.65 -19.37 19.31
CA ALA A 152 -5.21 -20.70 19.07
C ALA A 152 -4.66 -21.38 17.78
N ARG A 153 -4.01 -20.64 16.88
CA ARG A 153 -3.46 -21.20 15.64
C ARG A 153 -2.25 -22.09 15.91
N THR A 154 -2.23 -23.28 15.32
CA THR A 154 -1.04 -24.14 15.23
C THR A 154 0.06 -23.52 14.38
N GLU A 155 -0.34 -22.98 13.21
CA GLU A 155 0.55 -22.23 12.34
C GLU A 155 0.11 -20.75 12.33
N LYS A 156 0.94 -19.91 12.92
CA LYS A 156 0.67 -18.48 13.08
C LYS A 156 0.76 -17.75 11.76
N ILE A 157 -0.08 -16.75 11.58
CA ILE A 157 -0.01 -15.83 10.43
C ILE A 157 0.98 -14.68 10.73
N GLY A 158 1.15 -14.34 12.01
CA GLY A 158 1.94 -13.20 12.43
C GLY A 158 1.17 -11.90 12.35
N THR A 159 -0.10 -11.89 12.78
CA THR A 159 -0.96 -10.70 12.75
C THR A 159 -0.37 -9.55 13.56
N THR A 160 -0.88 -8.34 13.32
CA THR A 160 -0.52 -7.14 14.09
C THR A 160 -1.26 -7.04 15.41
N ASN A 161 -2.22 -7.95 15.68
CA ASN A 161 -3.13 -7.94 16.83
C ASN A 161 -3.90 -6.62 16.99
N ARG A 162 -4.31 -6.02 15.85
CA ARG A 162 -5.06 -4.75 15.82
C ARG A 162 -6.53 -4.90 15.44
N GLY A 163 -7.02 -6.14 15.32
CA GLY A 163 -8.41 -6.43 15.00
C GLY A 163 -8.81 -6.18 13.56
N ILE A 164 -7.85 -5.90 12.66
CA ILE A 164 -8.10 -5.55 11.25
C ILE A 164 -8.94 -6.61 10.55
N GLY A 165 -8.51 -7.88 10.65
CA GLY A 165 -9.19 -9.00 9.98
C GLY A 165 -10.63 -9.17 10.46
N PHE A 166 -10.88 -9.06 11.75
CA PHE A 166 -12.22 -9.20 12.32
C PHE A 166 -13.13 -8.02 11.95
N ALA A 167 -12.60 -6.81 11.86
CA ALA A 167 -13.36 -5.66 11.39
C ALA A 167 -13.80 -5.83 9.92
N TYR A 168 -12.92 -6.36 9.05
CA TYR A 168 -13.30 -6.71 7.67
C TYR A 168 -14.31 -7.87 7.61
N VAL A 169 -14.21 -8.87 8.48
CA VAL A 169 -15.21 -9.94 8.59
C VAL A 169 -16.59 -9.33 8.91
N ASP A 170 -16.68 -8.45 9.91
CA ASP A 170 -17.93 -7.80 10.27
C ASP A 170 -18.48 -6.94 9.14
N LYS A 171 -17.61 -6.22 8.42
CA LYS A 171 -18.00 -5.46 7.23
C LYS A 171 -18.69 -6.34 6.19
N ILE A 172 -18.06 -7.45 5.82
CA ILE A 172 -18.62 -8.37 4.81
C ILE A 172 -19.85 -9.12 5.32
N ALA A 173 -19.91 -9.42 6.65
CA ALA A 173 -21.07 -9.99 7.30
C ALA A 173 -22.23 -8.97 7.46
N ARG A 174 -21.98 -7.68 7.23
CA ARG A 174 -22.96 -6.58 7.44
C ARG A 174 -23.34 -6.40 8.91
N GLU A 175 -22.41 -6.71 9.79
CA GLU A 175 -22.52 -6.60 11.24
C GLU A 175 -21.63 -5.49 11.82
N GLU A 176 -21.00 -4.71 10.98
CA GLU A 176 -20.06 -3.66 11.35
C GLU A 176 -20.72 -2.51 12.12
N VAL A 177 -19.96 -1.89 13.01
CA VAL A 177 -20.21 -0.54 13.51
C VAL A 177 -19.55 0.42 12.54
N GLN A 178 -20.31 1.39 12.02
CA GLN A 178 -19.81 2.40 11.07
C GLN A 178 -19.50 3.73 11.79
N MET A 179 -18.73 4.60 11.12
CA MET A 179 -18.41 5.93 11.63
C MET A 179 -19.69 6.75 11.91
N GLY A 180 -20.72 6.60 11.07
CA GLY A 180 -22.03 7.20 11.29
C GLY A 180 -22.68 6.77 12.61
N ASP A 181 -22.62 5.47 12.92
CA ASP A 181 -23.16 4.93 14.17
C ASP A 181 -22.40 5.48 15.38
N LEU A 182 -21.06 5.58 15.27
CA LEU A 182 -20.19 6.08 16.34
C LEU A 182 -20.52 7.53 16.76
N THR A 183 -21.05 8.33 15.84
CA THR A 183 -21.37 9.74 16.10
C THR A 183 -22.78 9.95 16.68
N ASP A 184 -23.56 8.87 16.81
CA ASP A 184 -24.92 8.88 17.37
C ASP A 184 -25.04 7.79 18.46
N PRO A 185 -25.16 8.19 19.75
CA PRO A 185 -25.27 7.24 20.86
C PRO A 185 -26.43 6.24 20.74
N VAL A 186 -27.55 6.67 20.17
CA VAL A 186 -28.75 5.82 20.02
C VAL A 186 -28.48 4.74 18.94
N LEU A 187 -27.86 5.11 17.84
CA LEU A 187 -27.50 4.15 16.79
C LEU A 187 -26.44 3.16 17.27
N LEU A 188 -25.40 3.63 17.95
CA LEU A 188 -24.36 2.76 18.50
C LEU A 188 -24.94 1.75 19.51
N GLU A 189 -25.80 2.21 20.45
CA GLU A 189 -26.43 1.34 21.41
C GLU A 189 -27.31 0.27 20.73
N ALA A 190 -28.15 0.68 19.78
CA ALA A 190 -28.99 -0.24 19.00
C ALA A 190 -28.16 -1.30 18.27
N LYS A 191 -27.05 -0.89 17.62
CA LYS A 191 -26.12 -1.78 16.91
C LYS A 191 -25.47 -2.78 17.85
N LEU A 192 -24.92 -2.32 18.97
CA LEU A 192 -24.27 -3.19 19.97
C LEU A 192 -25.29 -4.15 20.64
N LYS A 193 -26.56 -3.75 20.77
CA LYS A 193 -27.62 -4.63 21.28
C LYS A 193 -27.91 -5.76 20.27
N GLU A 194 -27.88 -5.45 18.96
CA GLU A 194 -28.12 -6.42 17.91
C GLU A 194 -26.96 -7.44 17.79
N ILE A 195 -25.73 -6.96 17.61
CA ILE A 195 -24.58 -7.81 17.30
C ILE A 195 -23.85 -8.36 18.54
N GLY A 196 -23.96 -7.67 19.67
CA GLY A 196 -23.22 -7.98 20.91
C GLY A 196 -23.31 -9.42 21.40
N PRO A 197 -24.51 -10.02 21.49
CA PRO A 197 -24.64 -11.41 21.96
C PRO A 197 -23.84 -12.43 21.19
N ALA A 198 -23.75 -12.28 19.85
CA ALA A 198 -22.94 -13.16 19.00
C ALA A 198 -21.44 -12.97 19.23
N LYS A 199 -20.98 -11.72 19.41
CA LYS A 199 -19.58 -11.41 19.70
C LYS A 199 -19.16 -11.88 21.09
N GLU A 200 -20.02 -11.70 22.11
CA GLU A 200 -19.80 -12.20 23.47
C GLU A 200 -19.61 -13.73 23.45
N LYS A 201 -20.51 -14.43 22.74
CA LYS A 201 -20.42 -15.88 22.60
C LYS A 201 -19.13 -16.30 21.91
N ALA A 202 -18.75 -15.66 20.80
CA ALA A 202 -17.54 -15.97 20.05
C ALA A 202 -16.27 -15.81 20.90
N ILE A 203 -16.19 -14.76 21.72
CA ILE A 203 -15.06 -14.53 22.63
C ILE A 203 -15.03 -15.59 23.74
N ALA A 204 -16.18 -15.88 24.36
CA ALA A 204 -16.28 -16.90 25.43
C ALA A 204 -15.91 -18.30 24.91
N ASP A 205 -16.37 -18.69 23.72
CA ASP A 205 -16.05 -19.98 23.08
C ASP A 205 -14.53 -20.13 22.83
N MET A 206 -13.81 -19.02 22.69
CA MET A 206 -12.34 -18.98 22.51
C MET A 206 -11.57 -18.79 23.83
N GLY A 207 -12.28 -18.76 24.97
CA GLY A 207 -11.69 -18.60 26.32
C GLY A 207 -11.27 -17.18 26.66
N GLY A 208 -11.78 -16.16 25.98
CA GLY A 208 -11.58 -14.75 26.28
C GLY A 208 -12.64 -14.18 27.22
N ASP A 209 -12.52 -12.90 27.57
CA ASP A 209 -13.46 -12.17 28.41
C ASP A 209 -14.57 -11.53 27.54
N PRO A 210 -15.81 -12.07 27.56
CA PRO A 210 -16.91 -11.54 26.75
C PRO A 210 -17.36 -10.14 27.18
N THR A 211 -17.02 -9.69 28.39
CA THR A 211 -17.45 -8.37 28.90
C THR A 211 -16.88 -7.21 28.05
N VAL A 212 -15.79 -7.43 27.33
CA VAL A 212 -15.17 -6.42 26.45
C VAL A 212 -16.12 -5.87 25.37
N VAL A 213 -17.14 -6.65 24.98
CA VAL A 213 -18.09 -6.25 23.92
C VAL A 213 -18.92 -5.04 24.35
N ARG A 214 -19.35 -5.03 25.61
CA ARG A 214 -20.21 -3.97 26.18
C ARG A 214 -19.58 -3.29 27.39
N TYR A 215 -18.26 -3.29 27.47
CA TYR A 215 -17.57 -2.62 28.57
C TYR A 215 -17.79 -1.10 28.50
N ALA A 216 -18.60 -0.58 29.43
CA ALA A 216 -19.05 0.81 29.41
C ALA A 216 -17.92 1.84 29.23
N PRO A 217 -16.77 1.75 29.94
CA PRO A 217 -15.69 2.71 29.74
C PRO A 217 -15.15 2.78 28.28
N PHE A 218 -15.15 1.66 27.55
CA PHE A 218 -14.75 1.68 26.14
C PHE A 218 -15.81 2.34 25.25
N ILE A 219 -17.07 2.06 25.53
CA ILE A 219 -18.19 2.65 24.80
C ILE A 219 -18.25 4.15 25.04
N ASP A 220 -18.13 4.60 26.30
CA ASP A 220 -18.12 6.02 26.65
C ASP A 220 -16.98 6.78 26.01
N GLU A 221 -15.75 6.20 25.97
CA GLU A 221 -14.60 6.78 25.31
C GLU A 221 -14.84 6.89 23.80
N TYR A 222 -15.36 5.84 23.16
CA TYR A 222 -15.62 5.82 21.73
C TYR A 222 -16.70 6.85 21.34
N LEU A 223 -17.75 6.97 22.16
CA LEU A 223 -18.78 8.00 21.97
C LEU A 223 -18.22 9.42 22.11
N GLU A 224 -17.33 9.64 23.07
CA GLU A 224 -16.69 10.95 23.24
C GLU A 224 -15.80 11.30 22.04
N ILE A 225 -15.04 10.33 21.51
CA ILE A 225 -14.28 10.50 20.28
C ILE A 225 -15.21 10.74 19.09
N GLY A 226 -16.31 9.98 18.98
CA GLY A 226 -17.33 10.15 17.95
C GLY A 226 -17.93 11.55 17.93
N LYS A 227 -18.24 12.13 19.09
CA LYS A 227 -18.71 13.52 19.21
C LYS A 227 -17.69 14.51 18.66
N ARG A 228 -16.40 14.33 18.96
CA ARG A 228 -15.30 15.19 18.47
C ARG A 228 -15.07 15.07 16.97
N LEU A 229 -15.28 13.88 16.41
CA LEU A 229 -15.15 13.60 14.99
C LEU A 229 -16.40 13.90 14.16
N LYS A 230 -17.55 14.22 14.78
CA LYS A 230 -18.84 14.38 14.12
C LYS A 230 -18.80 15.35 12.94
N ASN A 231 -18.13 16.49 13.10
CA ASN A 231 -18.02 17.52 12.04
C ASN A 231 -17.01 17.13 10.94
N ARG A 232 -16.31 16.01 11.08
CA ARG A 232 -15.39 15.45 10.08
C ARG A 232 -16.02 14.32 9.27
N VAL A 233 -17.28 13.93 9.58
CA VAL A 233 -17.99 12.90 8.83
C VAL A 233 -18.50 13.49 7.52
N THR A 234 -18.21 12.80 6.40
CA THR A 234 -18.57 13.24 5.04
C THR A 234 -18.96 12.05 4.16
N ASP A 235 -19.45 12.32 2.97
CA ASP A 235 -19.60 11.37 1.86
C ASP A 235 -18.36 11.50 0.97
N VAL A 236 -17.37 10.64 1.20
CA VAL A 236 -16.07 10.68 0.51
C VAL A 236 -16.24 10.43 -0.98
N SER A 237 -17.10 9.50 -1.37
CA SER A 237 -17.36 9.22 -2.80
C SER A 237 -17.85 10.47 -3.53
N ARG A 238 -18.85 11.16 -2.96
CA ARG A 238 -19.36 12.39 -3.53
C ARG A 238 -18.29 13.48 -3.59
N GLU A 239 -17.52 13.65 -2.50
CA GLU A 239 -16.50 14.70 -2.40
C GLU A 239 -15.42 14.52 -3.46
N ILE A 240 -14.93 13.29 -3.67
CA ILE A 240 -13.93 12.99 -4.71
C ILE A 240 -14.49 13.20 -6.10
N ASN A 241 -15.69 12.67 -6.42
CA ASN A 241 -16.26 12.83 -7.75
C ASN A 241 -16.55 14.30 -8.09
N VAL A 242 -16.99 15.11 -7.11
CA VAL A 242 -17.16 16.55 -7.30
C VAL A 242 -15.82 17.24 -7.54
N ALA A 243 -14.79 16.90 -6.75
CA ALA A 243 -13.46 17.47 -6.92
C ALA A 243 -12.87 17.17 -8.32
N LEU A 244 -13.04 15.94 -8.82
CA LEU A 244 -12.60 15.58 -10.17
C LEU A 244 -13.35 16.33 -11.25
N ILE A 245 -14.67 16.55 -11.11
CA ILE A 245 -15.46 17.39 -12.03
C ILE A 245 -14.99 18.86 -11.98
N GLU A 246 -14.52 19.33 -10.83
CA GLU A 246 -13.94 20.68 -10.64
C GLU A 246 -12.46 20.74 -11.06
N GLU A 247 -11.96 19.75 -11.79
CA GLU A 247 -10.58 19.66 -12.29
C GLU A 247 -9.51 19.64 -11.17
N LYS A 248 -9.86 19.22 -9.95
CA LYS A 248 -8.91 19.05 -8.83
C LYS A 248 -8.20 17.72 -8.91
N SER A 249 -6.99 17.69 -8.37
CA SER A 249 -6.16 16.50 -8.32
C SER A 249 -6.38 15.68 -7.03
N VAL A 250 -6.51 14.36 -7.20
CA VAL A 250 -6.74 13.40 -6.10
C VAL A 250 -5.69 12.29 -6.10
N LEU A 251 -5.00 12.10 -4.98
CA LEU A 251 -4.05 11.01 -4.75
C LEU A 251 -4.67 9.97 -3.83
N ALA A 252 -4.90 8.76 -4.35
CA ALA A 252 -5.37 7.63 -3.57
C ALA A 252 -4.19 6.84 -2.98
N GLU A 253 -4.03 6.93 -1.66
CA GLU A 253 -2.96 6.31 -0.89
C GLU A 253 -3.29 4.88 -0.49
N GLY A 254 -2.56 3.90 -1.05
CA GLY A 254 -2.65 2.48 -0.67
C GLY A 254 -1.78 2.13 0.55
N ALA A 255 -2.18 1.06 1.22
CA ALA A 255 -1.43 0.46 2.32
C ALA A 255 -1.04 -0.98 1.96
N GLN A 256 -0.03 -1.53 2.66
CA GLN A 256 0.56 -2.85 2.40
C GLN A 256 1.13 -2.95 0.97
N GLY A 257 1.04 -4.11 0.32
CA GLY A 257 1.57 -4.33 -1.03
C GLY A 257 0.83 -5.45 -1.76
N ALA A 258 1.06 -5.58 -3.06
CA ALA A 258 0.32 -6.45 -3.97
C ALA A 258 0.25 -7.92 -3.51
N PHE A 259 1.34 -8.47 -2.95
CA PHE A 259 1.39 -9.87 -2.50
C PHE A 259 0.84 -10.11 -1.09
N LEU A 260 0.36 -9.04 -0.44
CA LEU A 260 -0.44 -9.11 0.78
C LEU A 260 -1.95 -8.95 0.51
N ASP A 261 -2.37 -8.83 -0.75
CA ASP A 261 -3.77 -8.72 -1.14
C ASP A 261 -4.56 -9.97 -0.73
N VAL A 262 -5.79 -9.77 -0.25
CA VAL A 262 -6.64 -10.85 0.27
C VAL A 262 -7.06 -11.86 -0.80
N ILE A 263 -7.07 -11.48 -2.09
CA ILE A 263 -7.39 -12.37 -3.22
C ILE A 263 -6.12 -12.83 -3.93
N HIS A 264 -5.27 -11.88 -4.34
CA HIS A 264 -4.16 -12.11 -5.27
C HIS A 264 -2.82 -12.34 -4.57
N GLY A 265 -2.77 -12.17 -3.26
CA GLY A 265 -1.56 -12.36 -2.45
C GLY A 265 -1.25 -13.82 -2.15
N THR A 266 -0.22 -14.03 -1.36
CA THR A 266 0.29 -15.36 -0.95
C THR A 266 -0.56 -15.93 0.19
N GLN A 267 -1.75 -16.44 -0.14
CA GLN A 267 -2.66 -17.06 0.82
C GLN A 267 -1.96 -18.17 1.60
N LYS A 268 -2.10 -18.26 2.89
CA LYS A 268 -2.92 -17.51 3.89
C LYS A 268 -2.19 -16.30 4.52
N PHE A 269 -0.99 -16.01 4.06
CA PHE A 269 -0.07 -15.03 4.67
C PHE A 269 -0.28 -13.64 4.03
N VAL A 270 -1.48 -13.10 4.17
CA VAL A 270 -1.96 -11.86 3.56
C VAL A 270 -2.61 -10.95 4.59
N THR A 271 -2.85 -9.70 4.22
CA THR A 271 -3.76 -8.82 4.96
C THR A 271 -5.21 -9.13 4.59
N SER A 272 -6.16 -8.62 5.39
CA SER A 272 -7.60 -8.85 5.14
C SER A 272 -8.22 -7.79 4.24
N SER A 273 -7.42 -6.98 3.57
CA SER A 273 -7.89 -5.93 2.66
C SER A 273 -7.45 -6.17 1.22
N PHE A 274 -8.11 -5.48 0.30
CA PHE A 274 -7.77 -5.47 -1.12
C PHE A 274 -6.73 -4.38 -1.35
N THR A 275 -5.50 -4.77 -1.71
CA THR A 275 -4.34 -3.86 -1.77
C THR A 275 -3.99 -3.43 -3.20
N THR A 276 -4.65 -4.02 -4.21
CA THR A 276 -4.43 -3.70 -5.62
C THR A 276 -5.09 -2.39 -6.03
N SER A 277 -4.59 -1.74 -7.08
CA SER A 277 -5.08 -0.46 -7.59
C SER A 277 -6.57 -0.47 -7.94
N GLY A 278 -7.06 -1.55 -8.54
CA GLY A 278 -8.48 -1.70 -8.90
C GLY A 278 -9.44 -1.58 -7.71
N SER A 279 -8.98 -1.89 -6.50
CA SER A 279 -9.79 -1.76 -5.30
C SER A 279 -10.03 -0.31 -4.87
N ALA A 280 -9.17 0.63 -5.27
CA ALA A 280 -9.37 2.04 -4.98
C ALA A 280 -10.67 2.57 -5.60
N CYS A 281 -10.95 2.20 -6.85
CA CYS A 281 -12.19 2.57 -7.53
C CYS A 281 -13.43 2.09 -6.78
N ALA A 282 -13.46 0.81 -6.41
CA ALA A 282 -14.58 0.21 -5.70
C ALA A 282 -14.76 0.80 -4.29
N ASN A 283 -13.65 0.96 -3.56
CA ASN A 283 -13.65 1.44 -2.18
C ASN A 283 -13.94 2.94 -2.04
N LEU A 284 -13.65 3.73 -3.06
CA LEU A 284 -13.90 5.18 -3.06
C LEU A 284 -15.17 5.57 -3.84
N GLY A 285 -15.78 4.61 -4.58
CA GLY A 285 -16.94 4.89 -5.43
C GLY A 285 -16.60 5.83 -6.59
N VAL A 286 -15.41 5.65 -7.19
CA VAL A 286 -14.95 6.36 -8.39
C VAL A 286 -14.97 5.39 -9.57
N GLY A 287 -15.47 5.83 -10.71
CA GLY A 287 -15.49 4.99 -11.92
C GLY A 287 -14.07 4.67 -12.40
N PRO A 288 -13.80 3.43 -12.86
CA PRO A 288 -12.43 3.05 -13.26
C PRO A 288 -11.87 3.84 -14.45
N VAL A 289 -12.74 4.42 -15.28
CA VAL A 289 -12.34 5.28 -16.41
C VAL A 289 -11.85 6.67 -15.98
N MET A 290 -11.99 7.01 -14.70
CA MET A 290 -11.48 8.26 -14.11
C MET A 290 -10.03 8.14 -13.62
N VAL A 291 -9.43 6.97 -13.74
CA VAL A 291 -8.03 6.75 -13.30
C VAL A 291 -7.09 7.19 -14.40
N ASP A 292 -6.27 8.19 -14.11
CA ASP A 292 -5.26 8.70 -15.03
C ASP A 292 -3.91 8.00 -14.83
N ASN A 293 -3.49 7.84 -13.57
CA ASN A 293 -2.19 7.25 -13.25
C ASN A 293 -2.30 6.17 -12.16
N VAL A 294 -1.49 5.14 -12.29
CA VAL A 294 -1.28 4.12 -11.27
C VAL A 294 0.22 4.01 -10.99
N VAL A 295 0.64 4.52 -9.84
CA VAL A 295 2.04 4.53 -9.40
C VAL A 295 2.33 3.29 -8.56
N GLY A 296 3.27 2.48 -8.99
CA GLY A 296 3.76 1.32 -8.23
C GLY A 296 5.02 1.67 -7.44
N VAL A 297 5.03 1.48 -6.13
CA VAL A 297 6.26 1.63 -5.35
C VAL A 297 6.95 0.29 -5.22
N ILE A 298 8.18 0.21 -5.70
CA ILE A 298 9.07 -0.96 -5.59
C ILE A 298 10.29 -0.60 -4.76
N LYS A 299 10.88 -1.59 -4.12
CA LYS A 299 12.17 -1.49 -3.45
C LYS A 299 13.23 -2.17 -4.30
N ALA A 300 14.46 -1.68 -4.31
CA ALA A 300 15.57 -2.27 -5.07
C ALA A 300 15.93 -3.70 -4.67
N TYR A 301 15.30 -4.23 -3.65
CA TYR A 301 15.35 -5.62 -3.18
C TYR A 301 13.98 -5.96 -2.59
N ILE A 302 13.77 -7.20 -2.13
CA ILE A 302 12.49 -7.58 -1.57
C ILE A 302 12.58 -7.74 -0.04
N THR A 303 11.52 -7.36 0.67
CA THR A 303 11.41 -7.60 2.11
C THR A 303 10.03 -8.10 2.48
N ARG A 304 9.96 -8.90 3.55
CA ARG A 304 8.70 -9.39 4.08
C ARG A 304 8.71 -9.43 5.59
N VAL A 305 7.61 -8.98 6.21
CA VAL A 305 7.32 -9.20 7.64
C VAL A 305 6.41 -10.41 7.78
N GLY A 306 6.66 -11.23 8.80
CA GLY A 306 5.84 -12.43 9.07
C GLY A 306 6.19 -13.62 8.19
N GLU A 307 5.28 -14.58 8.22
CA GLU A 307 5.44 -15.87 7.57
C GLU A 307 5.05 -15.83 6.08
N GLY A 308 5.21 -16.97 5.41
CA GLY A 308 4.85 -17.16 4.00
C GLY A 308 6.05 -17.19 3.05
N PRO A 309 5.84 -17.64 1.80
CA PRO A 309 6.92 -17.83 0.85
C PRO A 309 7.55 -16.50 0.41
N MET A 310 8.85 -16.54 0.21
CA MET A 310 9.67 -15.51 -0.41
C MET A 310 10.82 -16.23 -1.12
N PRO A 311 10.67 -16.60 -2.41
CA PRO A 311 11.63 -17.46 -3.11
C PRO A 311 13.07 -16.94 -3.10
N THR A 312 13.25 -15.61 -3.12
CA THR A 312 14.54 -14.94 -3.14
C THR A 312 15.12 -14.64 -1.75
N GLU A 313 14.51 -15.18 -0.67
CA GLU A 313 14.95 -14.92 0.71
C GLU A 313 16.41 -15.28 0.94
N LEU A 314 17.16 -14.37 1.55
CA LEU A 314 18.55 -14.53 1.99
C LEU A 314 18.59 -14.81 3.50
N LYS A 315 19.04 -16.01 3.85
CA LYS A 315 19.17 -16.46 5.26
C LYS A 315 20.62 -16.43 5.75
N ASP A 316 21.49 -15.86 4.96
CA ASP A 316 22.94 -15.75 5.15
C ASP A 316 23.38 -14.35 5.63
N GLU A 317 24.69 -14.13 5.66
CA GLU A 317 25.28 -12.84 6.03
C GLU A 317 24.85 -11.69 5.09
N MET A 318 24.56 -11.98 3.82
CA MET A 318 24.08 -10.98 2.87
C MET A 318 22.70 -10.47 3.26
N GLY A 319 21.78 -11.36 3.65
CA GLY A 319 20.46 -10.97 4.14
C GLY A 319 20.52 -10.11 5.41
N ILE A 320 21.47 -10.42 6.30
CA ILE A 320 21.74 -9.63 7.51
C ILE A 320 22.29 -8.25 7.12
N LYS A 321 23.28 -8.20 6.23
CA LYS A 321 23.88 -6.94 5.74
C LYS A 321 22.82 -6.01 5.11
N MET A 322 21.95 -6.56 4.26
CA MET A 322 20.87 -5.79 3.64
C MET A 322 19.87 -5.26 4.69
N ARG A 323 19.51 -6.09 5.68
CA ARG A 323 18.62 -5.70 6.78
C ARG A 323 19.16 -4.53 7.58
N GLU A 324 20.42 -4.65 8.03
CA GLU A 324 21.06 -3.62 8.86
C GLU A 324 21.23 -2.32 8.07
N LYS A 325 21.78 -2.40 6.85
CA LYS A 325 21.99 -1.23 6.00
C LYS A 325 20.68 -0.56 5.60
N GLY A 326 19.66 -1.36 5.30
CA GLY A 326 18.32 -0.87 4.95
C GLY A 326 17.47 -0.48 6.16
N SER A 327 17.95 -0.70 7.40
CA SER A 327 17.15 -0.52 8.62
C SER A 327 15.79 -1.24 8.54
N GLU A 328 15.83 -2.50 8.08
CA GLU A 328 14.63 -3.28 7.76
C GLU A 328 14.00 -3.88 9.01
N TYR A 329 13.31 -3.01 9.75
CA TYR A 329 12.52 -3.32 10.94
C TYR A 329 11.11 -2.75 10.80
N GLY A 330 10.11 -3.48 11.27
CA GLY A 330 8.71 -3.05 11.17
C GLY A 330 8.42 -1.80 11.98
N THR A 331 7.90 -0.76 11.34
CA THR A 331 7.59 0.53 11.99
C THR A 331 6.64 0.38 13.18
N THR A 332 5.67 -0.52 13.05
CA THR A 332 4.62 -0.75 14.06
C THR A 332 5.03 -1.77 15.12
N THR A 333 5.73 -2.84 14.72
CA THR A 333 6.00 -4.01 15.59
C THR A 333 7.45 -4.12 16.01
N GLY A 334 8.37 -3.37 15.38
CA GLY A 334 9.82 -3.50 15.59
C GLY A 334 10.41 -4.83 15.12
N ARG A 335 9.60 -5.74 14.53
CA ARG A 335 10.09 -7.05 14.07
C ARG A 335 11.06 -6.88 12.90
N ALA A 336 12.14 -7.67 12.91
CA ALA A 336 13.06 -7.73 11.78
C ALA A 336 12.35 -8.22 10.53
N ARG A 337 12.60 -7.56 9.39
CA ARG A 337 12.12 -7.99 8.08
C ARG A 337 13.06 -9.03 7.51
N ARG A 338 12.50 -10.02 6.86
CA ARG A 338 13.22 -10.96 6.00
C ARG A 338 13.62 -10.21 4.74
N CYS A 339 14.86 -10.36 4.28
CA CYS A 339 15.37 -9.69 3.08
C CYS A 339 15.72 -10.71 2.01
N GLY A 340 15.59 -10.32 0.75
CA GLY A 340 15.91 -11.14 -0.41
C GLY A 340 16.25 -10.29 -1.63
N TRP A 341 16.83 -10.92 -2.65
CA TRP A 341 17.09 -10.23 -3.92
C TRP A 341 15.80 -9.77 -4.59
N PHE A 342 15.90 -8.76 -5.46
CA PHE A 342 14.76 -8.32 -6.25
C PHE A 342 14.18 -9.50 -7.04
N ASP A 343 12.85 -9.63 -7.02
CA ASP A 343 12.12 -10.71 -7.66
C ASP A 343 11.30 -10.16 -8.81
N ALA A 344 11.88 -10.21 -10.03
CA ALA A 344 11.22 -9.70 -11.22
C ALA A 344 10.03 -10.55 -11.66
N VAL A 345 9.99 -11.84 -11.28
CA VAL A 345 8.86 -12.73 -11.57
C VAL A 345 7.61 -12.27 -10.81
N LEU A 346 7.77 -11.98 -9.50
CA LEU A 346 6.72 -11.36 -8.71
C LEU A 346 6.45 -9.92 -9.18
N GLY A 347 7.49 -9.14 -9.48
CA GLY A 347 7.36 -7.78 -9.98
C GLY A 347 6.45 -7.70 -11.21
N LEU A 348 6.66 -8.57 -12.21
CA LEU A 348 5.84 -8.63 -13.42
C LEU A 348 4.38 -9.02 -13.11
N LYS A 349 4.15 -9.99 -12.20
CA LYS A 349 2.78 -10.29 -11.73
C LYS A 349 2.13 -9.08 -11.10
N SER A 350 2.87 -8.30 -10.30
CA SER A 350 2.36 -7.07 -9.69
C SER A 350 1.98 -6.02 -10.71
N VAL A 351 2.77 -5.87 -11.79
CA VAL A 351 2.45 -4.98 -12.92
C VAL A 351 1.12 -5.37 -13.55
N TYR A 352 0.90 -6.65 -13.83
CA TYR A 352 -0.37 -7.12 -14.41
C TYR A 352 -1.56 -6.92 -13.49
N LEU A 353 -1.40 -7.14 -12.18
CA LEU A 353 -2.48 -6.98 -11.20
C LEU A 353 -2.93 -5.54 -11.02
N ASN A 354 -2.00 -4.58 -11.19
CA ASN A 354 -2.24 -3.17 -10.87
C ASN A 354 -2.34 -2.28 -12.10
N GLY A 355 -1.77 -2.68 -13.25
CA GLY A 355 -1.72 -1.84 -14.44
C GLY A 355 -0.92 -0.56 -14.21
N TYR A 356 0.28 -0.68 -13.62
CA TYR A 356 1.13 0.48 -13.35
C TYR A 356 1.44 1.27 -14.61
N THR A 357 1.24 2.58 -14.56
CA THR A 357 1.67 3.53 -15.59
C THR A 357 3.14 3.91 -15.40
N GLU A 358 3.60 3.91 -14.14
CA GLU A 358 4.95 4.23 -13.74
C GLU A 358 5.34 3.54 -12.42
N LEU A 359 6.63 3.47 -12.15
CA LEU A 359 7.17 2.91 -10.91
C LEU A 359 8.05 3.94 -10.19
N ALA A 360 8.02 3.90 -8.85
CA ALA A 360 8.96 4.61 -7.99
C ALA A 360 9.87 3.59 -7.29
N LEU A 361 11.16 3.62 -7.59
CA LEU A 361 12.17 2.73 -7.00
C LEU A 361 12.73 3.33 -5.72
N THR A 362 12.71 2.57 -4.65
CA THR A 362 13.23 3.01 -3.35
C THR A 362 14.43 2.17 -2.90
N LYS A 363 15.23 2.73 -1.99
CA LYS A 363 16.31 2.00 -1.31
C LYS A 363 17.45 1.53 -2.24
N LEU A 364 17.72 2.23 -3.34
CA LEU A 364 18.84 1.90 -4.22
C LEU A 364 20.20 2.00 -3.49
N ASP A 365 20.34 2.97 -2.59
CA ASP A 365 21.50 3.20 -1.72
C ASP A 365 21.92 1.97 -0.90
N VAL A 366 20.95 1.13 -0.53
CA VAL A 366 21.22 -0.08 0.27
C VAL A 366 22.08 -1.09 -0.49
N LEU A 367 22.03 -1.11 -1.81
CA LEU A 367 22.80 -2.02 -2.66
C LEU A 367 24.26 -1.57 -2.89
N THR A 368 24.62 -0.32 -2.56
CA THR A 368 26.02 0.17 -2.64
C THR A 368 26.98 -0.75 -1.89
N GLY A 369 28.07 -1.14 -2.51
CA GLY A 369 29.09 -2.04 -1.92
C GLY A 369 28.68 -3.51 -1.89
N ILE A 370 27.69 -3.90 -2.70
CA ILE A 370 27.29 -5.28 -2.96
C ILE A 370 27.68 -5.64 -4.39
N ASN A 371 28.40 -6.75 -4.57
CA ASN A 371 28.82 -7.23 -5.89
C ASN A 371 29.04 -8.76 -5.85
N PRO A 372 28.41 -9.58 -6.73
CA PRO A 372 27.36 -9.16 -7.66
C PRO A 372 26.03 -8.84 -6.95
N ILE A 373 25.21 -8.04 -7.60
CA ILE A 373 23.79 -7.86 -7.25
C ILE A 373 23.00 -8.86 -8.12
N LYS A 374 21.99 -9.51 -7.51
CA LYS A 374 21.21 -10.51 -8.23
C LYS A 374 19.77 -10.06 -8.44
N ILE A 375 19.21 -10.38 -9.61
CA ILE A 375 17.79 -10.21 -9.94
C ILE A 375 17.22 -11.57 -10.27
N CYS A 376 16.15 -11.98 -9.59
CA CYS A 376 15.44 -13.21 -9.93
C CYS A 376 14.61 -12.99 -11.18
N VAL A 377 14.92 -13.73 -12.26
CA VAL A 377 14.29 -13.63 -13.58
C VAL A 377 13.44 -14.84 -13.94
N GLY A 378 13.43 -15.86 -13.11
CA GLY A 378 12.65 -17.08 -13.29
C GLY A 378 12.69 -17.95 -12.05
N TYR A 379 11.85 -18.97 -12.02
CA TYR A 379 11.88 -20.00 -10.98
C TYR A 379 12.08 -21.39 -11.59
N GLU A 380 12.87 -22.21 -10.92
CA GLU A 380 12.91 -23.64 -11.13
C GLU A 380 11.87 -24.31 -10.22
N LEU A 381 10.92 -25.00 -10.82
CA LEU A 381 9.88 -25.79 -10.13
C LEU A 381 9.77 -27.16 -10.82
N GLU A 382 9.98 -28.26 -10.07
CA GLU A 382 9.87 -29.65 -10.57
C GLU A 382 10.72 -29.96 -11.82
N GLY A 383 11.85 -29.25 -11.97
CA GLY A 383 12.80 -29.42 -13.08
C GLY A 383 12.51 -28.55 -14.31
N GLU A 384 11.46 -27.75 -14.28
CA GLU A 384 11.13 -26.80 -15.32
C GLU A 384 11.43 -25.36 -14.87
N THR A 385 11.89 -24.52 -15.80
CA THR A 385 12.05 -23.08 -15.55
C THR A 385 10.78 -22.36 -15.99
N ILE A 386 10.17 -21.63 -15.04
CA ILE A 386 8.94 -20.86 -15.27
C ILE A 386 9.23 -19.36 -15.09
N GLY A 387 8.62 -18.54 -15.94
CA GLY A 387 8.74 -17.06 -15.91
C GLY A 387 7.55 -16.36 -15.26
N TYR A 388 6.63 -17.09 -14.65
CA TYR A 388 5.47 -16.58 -13.94
C TYR A 388 5.25 -17.37 -12.64
N PRO A 389 4.90 -16.71 -11.51
CA PRO A 389 4.77 -17.43 -10.25
C PRO A 389 3.55 -18.33 -10.24
N PRO A 390 3.65 -19.55 -9.64
CA PRO A 390 2.50 -20.42 -9.49
C PRO A 390 1.44 -19.76 -8.58
N GLU A 391 0.16 -20.06 -8.83
CA GLU A 391 -0.96 -19.56 -8.01
C GLU A 391 -0.97 -20.17 -6.61
N SER A 392 -0.50 -21.40 -6.48
CA SER A 392 -0.41 -22.11 -5.21
C SER A 392 0.73 -21.55 -4.34
N THR A 393 0.39 -21.05 -3.15
CA THR A 393 1.38 -20.64 -2.14
C THR A 393 2.33 -21.78 -1.74
N VAL A 394 1.85 -23.03 -1.76
CA VAL A 394 2.65 -24.22 -1.47
C VAL A 394 3.68 -24.46 -2.58
N GLU A 395 3.29 -24.29 -3.85
CA GLU A 395 4.20 -24.41 -4.99
C GLU A 395 5.20 -23.25 -5.00
N LEU A 396 4.74 -22.03 -4.75
CA LEU A 396 5.64 -20.86 -4.63
C LEU A 396 6.72 -21.07 -3.57
N ALA A 397 6.40 -21.72 -2.45
CA ALA A 397 7.37 -22.06 -1.41
C ALA A 397 8.43 -23.08 -1.84
N ARG A 398 8.17 -23.85 -2.92
CA ARG A 398 9.10 -24.84 -3.49
C ARG A 398 9.93 -24.28 -4.65
N CYS A 399 9.56 -23.10 -5.16
CA CYS A 399 10.29 -22.44 -6.23
C CYS A 399 11.71 -22.10 -5.81
N LYS A 400 12.67 -22.41 -6.67
CA LYS A 400 14.06 -21.97 -6.54
C LYS A 400 14.32 -20.84 -7.52
N PRO A 401 14.85 -19.70 -7.07
CA PRO A 401 15.07 -18.56 -7.94
C PRO A 401 16.19 -18.82 -8.94
N VAL A 402 15.96 -18.40 -10.18
CA VAL A 402 16.99 -18.32 -11.24
C VAL A 402 17.40 -16.85 -11.35
N TYR A 403 18.70 -16.59 -11.25
CA TYR A 403 19.23 -15.24 -11.14
C TYR A 403 20.00 -14.79 -12.37
N ASP A 404 19.81 -13.51 -12.72
CA ASP A 404 20.77 -12.71 -13.49
C ASP A 404 21.71 -12.02 -12.48
N ASP A 405 23.02 -12.10 -12.72
CA ASP A 405 24.04 -11.42 -11.95
C ASP A 405 24.38 -10.07 -12.58
N MET A 406 24.21 -8.98 -11.83
CA MET A 406 24.53 -7.62 -12.23
C MET A 406 25.79 -7.13 -11.53
N ALA A 407 26.62 -6.36 -12.23
CA ALA A 407 27.75 -5.68 -11.61
C ALA A 407 27.25 -4.65 -10.58
N GLY A 408 27.84 -4.65 -9.40
CA GLY A 408 27.54 -3.67 -8.35
C GLY A 408 28.36 -2.38 -8.50
N TRP A 409 28.11 -1.42 -7.61
CA TRP A 409 28.85 -0.17 -7.46
C TRP A 409 29.30 0.04 -6.01
N THR A 410 30.32 0.86 -5.84
CA THR A 410 30.94 1.16 -4.54
C THR A 410 30.77 2.61 -4.11
N GLU A 411 30.44 3.46 -5.06
CA GLU A 411 30.27 4.90 -4.88
C GLU A 411 29.08 5.20 -3.99
N ASP A 412 29.23 6.17 -3.11
CA ASP A 412 28.12 6.68 -2.31
C ASP A 412 27.19 7.51 -3.22
N ILE A 413 25.96 7.02 -3.39
CA ILE A 413 24.95 7.65 -4.24
C ILE A 413 23.99 8.58 -3.47
N THR A 414 24.15 8.70 -2.15
CA THR A 414 23.16 9.39 -1.29
C THR A 414 23.05 10.89 -1.50
N ASN A 415 24.04 11.50 -2.17
CA ASN A 415 24.06 12.92 -2.49
C ASN A 415 23.93 13.21 -3.99
N ILE A 416 23.56 12.23 -4.79
CA ILE A 416 23.35 12.40 -6.22
C ILE A 416 21.94 12.96 -6.47
N GLU A 417 21.87 14.03 -7.25
CA GLU A 417 20.62 14.75 -7.56
C GLU A 417 20.10 14.47 -8.97
N ASN A 418 20.97 14.10 -9.93
CA ASN A 418 20.58 13.83 -11.30
C ASN A 418 20.78 12.35 -11.63
N TYR A 419 19.90 11.79 -12.42
CA TYR A 419 19.95 10.38 -12.80
C TYR A 419 21.24 10.01 -13.57
N GLU A 420 21.70 10.91 -14.45
CA GLU A 420 22.89 10.71 -15.28
C GLU A 420 24.20 10.69 -14.44
N ASP A 421 24.18 11.25 -13.25
CA ASP A 421 25.34 11.26 -12.34
C ASP A 421 25.46 9.96 -11.53
N LEU A 422 24.46 9.08 -11.57
CA LEU A 422 24.54 7.76 -10.95
C LEU A 422 25.66 6.92 -11.60
N PRO A 423 26.36 6.06 -10.82
CA PRO A 423 27.31 5.10 -11.38
C PRO A 423 26.67 4.27 -12.50
N ASP A 424 27.43 3.98 -13.55
CA ASP A 424 26.94 3.21 -14.73
C ASP A 424 26.25 1.91 -14.32
N ASN A 425 26.82 1.18 -13.35
CA ASN A 425 26.21 -0.06 -12.86
C ASN A 425 24.90 0.17 -12.09
N ALA A 426 24.74 1.32 -11.42
CA ALA A 426 23.50 1.66 -10.74
C ALA A 426 22.40 1.99 -11.74
N ARG A 427 22.72 2.77 -12.81
CA ARG A 427 21.81 3.01 -13.93
C ARG A 427 21.43 1.71 -14.63
N ALA A 428 22.42 0.88 -14.98
CA ALA A 428 22.17 -0.40 -15.63
C ALA A 428 21.25 -1.31 -14.80
N TYR A 429 21.34 -1.24 -13.45
CA TYR A 429 20.42 -1.96 -12.58
C TYR A 429 18.98 -1.43 -12.69
N VAL A 430 18.78 -0.12 -12.69
CA VAL A 430 17.46 0.51 -12.84
C VAL A 430 16.86 0.17 -14.22
N GLU A 431 17.62 0.36 -15.29
CA GLU A 431 17.21 0.05 -16.67
C GLU A 431 16.88 -1.44 -16.83
N ARG A 432 17.65 -2.33 -16.17
CA ARG A 432 17.34 -3.76 -16.20
C ARG A 432 16.01 -4.08 -15.52
N LEU A 433 15.65 -3.39 -14.44
CA LEU A 433 14.34 -3.54 -13.82
C LEU A 433 13.22 -3.06 -14.77
N GLU A 434 13.40 -1.93 -15.45
CA GLU A 434 12.45 -1.42 -16.45
C GLU A 434 12.24 -2.44 -17.60
N ASP A 435 13.32 -3.00 -18.13
CA ASP A 435 13.26 -4.03 -19.17
C ASP A 435 12.46 -5.27 -18.73
N LEU A 436 12.70 -5.72 -17.50
CA LEU A 436 12.05 -6.92 -16.96
C LEU A 436 10.58 -6.70 -16.62
N LEU A 437 10.23 -5.51 -16.15
CA LEU A 437 8.88 -5.19 -15.71
C LEU A 437 8.04 -4.57 -16.83
N GLY A 438 8.65 -3.99 -17.86
CA GLY A 438 7.99 -3.33 -18.98
C GLY A 438 7.28 -2.03 -18.57
N VAL A 439 7.73 -1.38 -17.50
CA VAL A 439 7.18 -0.12 -16.96
C VAL A 439 8.33 0.80 -16.57
N ASP A 440 8.25 2.06 -16.94
CA ASP A 440 9.27 3.07 -16.68
C ASP A 440 9.35 3.40 -15.17
N ILE A 441 10.56 3.62 -14.67
CA ILE A 441 10.82 4.06 -13.30
C ILE A 441 11.01 5.58 -13.32
N SER A 442 9.96 6.32 -12.93
CA SER A 442 9.93 7.79 -12.94
C SER A 442 10.65 8.44 -11.76
N ALA A 443 10.84 7.70 -10.67
CA ALA A 443 11.51 8.20 -9.47
C ALA A 443 12.46 7.16 -8.87
N VAL A 444 13.67 7.59 -8.50
CA VAL A 444 14.70 6.74 -7.88
C VAL A 444 15.14 7.34 -6.56
N SER A 445 14.89 6.64 -5.45
CA SER A 445 15.32 7.06 -4.12
C SER A 445 16.72 6.52 -3.81
N VAL A 446 17.64 7.44 -3.54
CA VAL A 446 19.06 7.20 -3.25
C VAL A 446 19.41 7.37 -1.77
N GLY A 447 18.41 7.52 -0.90
CA GLY A 447 18.59 7.65 0.54
C GLY A 447 17.27 7.76 1.29
N ALA A 448 17.31 8.02 2.59
CA ALA A 448 16.13 8.07 3.46
C ALA A 448 15.42 9.43 3.43
N GLY A 449 16.14 10.53 3.16
CA GLY A 449 15.61 11.89 3.14
C GLY A 449 14.70 12.14 1.95
N ARG A 450 13.80 13.10 2.08
CA ARG A 450 12.89 13.53 1.01
C ARG A 450 13.67 14.00 -0.22
N GLU A 451 14.69 14.83 0.01
CA GLU A 451 15.60 15.39 -0.99
C GLU A 451 16.45 14.33 -1.71
N GLN A 452 16.54 13.12 -1.14
CA GLN A 452 17.29 12.00 -1.71
C GLN A 452 16.39 11.15 -2.63
N THR A 453 15.66 11.84 -3.51
CA THR A 453 14.85 11.21 -4.57
C THR A 453 15.07 11.95 -5.86
N ILE A 454 15.56 11.23 -6.86
CA ILE A 454 15.79 11.71 -8.21
C ILE A 454 14.53 11.43 -9.03
N PHE A 455 13.92 12.47 -9.58
CA PHE A 455 12.86 12.33 -10.58
C PHE A 455 13.52 12.27 -11.97
N ARG A 456 13.03 11.36 -12.78
CA ARG A 456 13.47 11.25 -14.18
C ARG A 456 12.42 11.97 -15.03
N ASP A 457 12.83 13.06 -15.68
CA ASP A 457 11.97 13.75 -16.63
C ASP A 457 11.57 12.78 -17.76
N GLU A 458 10.32 12.85 -18.21
CA GLU A 458 9.93 12.17 -19.44
C GLU A 458 10.87 12.66 -20.54
N GLN A 459 11.69 11.77 -21.09
CA GLN A 459 12.47 12.11 -22.29
C GLN A 459 11.45 12.41 -23.39
N GLU A 460 11.37 13.69 -23.79
CA GLU A 460 10.66 14.08 -25.00
C GLU A 460 11.33 13.36 -26.18
N GLU A 461 10.72 12.27 -26.68
CA GLU A 461 11.07 11.65 -27.96
C GLU A 461 10.43 12.40 -29.12
#